data_98112ea6f1d74e7f188f448409b2665c
#
_entry.id   98112ea6f1d74e7f188f448409b2665c
#
_cell.length_a   1.000
_cell.length_b   1.000
_cell.length_c   1.000
_cell.angle_alpha   90.00
_cell.angle_beta   90.00
_cell.angle_gamma   90.00
#
_symmetry.space_group_name_H-M   'P 1'
#
loop_
_entity.id
_entity.type
_entity.pdbx_description
1 polymer ?
#
loop_
_entity_poly.entity_id
_entity_poly.type
_entity_poly.pdbx_seq_one_letter_code
_entity_poly.pdbx_strand_id
1 'polypeptide(L)'
;MAGKIEAIVFDFDGVIHDTFELVYSIHKKFRPESSREDYRSYFDGNLFKTAGRNKEGYEKFKEIEFELFKELKLEKNIRKVLEKLSKKYDLYIISSNSIKNLNLYFENNNFTNVFKEILAAETHKSKTEKFKILFKKYHLTPESCLFVTDTLGDILGANEVGVKSIACTFGFHERKRLEKGNPYKIVSSFDGVLKTIEEMDLKVNFFKNKK
;
A
#
# COMPACT_ATOMS: atom_id res chain seq x y z
N MET A 1 12.69 20.61 -10.10
CA MET A 1 11.56 21.25 -9.41
C MET A 1 10.60 20.16 -8.96
N ALA A 2 10.09 20.17 -7.73
CA ALA A 2 9.09 19.18 -7.32
C ALA A 2 7.82 19.39 -8.15
N GLY A 3 7.40 18.37 -8.91
CA GLY A 3 6.17 18.38 -9.69
C GLY A 3 4.95 18.49 -8.76
N LYS A 4 3.80 18.91 -9.32
CA LYS A 4 2.52 18.84 -8.60
C LYS A 4 2.18 17.37 -8.38
N ILE A 5 1.76 17.01 -7.15
CA ILE A 5 1.21 15.67 -6.89
C ILE A 5 -0.18 15.58 -7.56
N GLU A 6 -0.38 14.57 -8.36
CA GLU A 6 -1.62 14.29 -9.09
C GLU A 6 -2.27 12.99 -8.60
N ALA A 7 -1.44 12.01 -8.21
CA ALA A 7 -1.87 10.69 -7.81
C ALA A 7 -1.33 10.28 -6.44
N ILE A 8 -2.21 9.71 -5.61
CA ILE A 8 -1.82 9.04 -4.37
C ILE A 8 -2.09 7.55 -4.55
N VAL A 9 -1.04 6.78 -4.42
CA VAL A 9 -1.09 5.31 -4.50
C VAL A 9 -1.02 4.76 -3.08
N PHE A 10 -1.87 3.82 -2.74
CA PHE A 10 -1.90 3.17 -1.42
C PHE A 10 -1.57 1.69 -1.56
N ASP A 11 -0.79 1.14 -0.63
CA ASP A 11 -0.90 -0.26 -0.32
C ASP A 11 -2.21 -0.53 0.42
N PHE A 12 -2.65 -1.79 0.46
CA PHE A 12 -3.86 -2.19 1.18
C PHE A 12 -3.53 -2.75 2.55
N ASP A 13 -2.78 -3.85 2.60
CA ASP A 13 -2.45 -4.58 3.81
C ASP A 13 -1.51 -3.74 4.69
N GLY A 14 -1.87 -3.54 5.96
CA GLY A 14 -1.11 -2.70 6.89
C GLY A 14 -1.23 -1.19 6.67
N VAL A 15 -1.99 -0.75 5.63
CA VAL A 15 -2.22 0.68 5.34
C VAL A 15 -3.70 1.04 5.38
N ILE A 16 -4.52 0.49 4.45
CA ILE A 16 -5.98 0.69 4.44
C ILE A 16 -6.65 -0.15 5.51
N HIS A 17 -6.11 -1.35 5.76
CA HIS A 17 -6.55 -2.23 6.82
C HIS A 17 -5.36 -2.92 7.46
N ASP A 18 -5.32 -2.95 8.80
CA ASP A 18 -4.32 -3.74 9.52
C ASP A 18 -4.70 -5.23 9.45
N THR A 19 -4.09 -5.91 8.50
CA THR A 19 -4.29 -7.33 8.26
C THR A 19 -3.19 -8.22 8.85
N PHE A 20 -2.19 -7.65 9.57
CA PHE A 20 -1.01 -8.40 9.98
C PHE A 20 -1.34 -9.68 10.75
N GLU A 21 -2.11 -9.57 11.85
CA GLU A 21 -2.43 -10.74 12.68
C GLU A 21 -3.33 -11.74 11.94
N LEU A 22 -4.21 -11.25 11.06
CA LEU A 22 -5.04 -12.10 10.21
C LEU A 22 -4.16 -12.97 9.29
N VAL A 23 -3.32 -12.36 8.47
CA VAL A 23 -2.49 -13.10 7.50
C VAL A 23 -1.39 -13.92 8.17
N TYR A 24 -0.86 -13.47 9.32
CA TYR A 24 0.06 -14.25 10.14
C TYR A 24 -0.61 -15.48 10.72
N SER A 25 -1.86 -15.39 11.19
CA SER A 25 -2.62 -16.54 11.70
C SER A 25 -2.81 -17.62 10.63
N ILE A 26 -3.06 -17.20 9.38
CA ILE A 26 -3.14 -18.14 8.24
C ILE A 26 -1.76 -18.76 7.98
N HIS A 27 -0.70 -17.92 7.97
CA HIS A 27 0.67 -18.39 7.76
C HIS A 27 1.08 -19.47 8.78
N LYS A 28 0.71 -19.28 10.04
CA LYS A 28 0.97 -20.25 11.12
C LYS A 28 0.33 -21.63 10.89
N LYS A 29 -0.76 -21.74 10.12
CA LYS A 29 -1.37 -23.03 9.77
C LYS A 29 -0.47 -23.87 8.85
N PHE A 30 0.36 -23.20 8.05
CA PHE A 30 1.28 -23.84 7.09
C PHE A 30 2.72 -23.91 7.61
N ARG A 31 3.09 -23.02 8.54
CA ARG A 31 4.42 -22.94 9.14
C ARG A 31 4.31 -22.65 10.65
N PRO A 32 3.97 -23.68 11.46
CA PRO A 32 3.71 -23.53 12.90
C PRO A 32 4.86 -22.93 13.71
N GLU A 33 6.11 -23.17 13.32
CA GLU A 33 7.34 -22.70 13.98
C GLU A 33 7.69 -21.24 13.64
N SER A 34 7.14 -20.68 12.56
CA SER A 34 7.47 -19.31 12.11
C SER A 34 7.10 -18.27 13.17
N SER A 35 8.04 -17.44 13.56
CA SER A 35 7.79 -16.28 14.43
C SER A 35 7.14 -15.11 13.64
N ARG A 36 6.61 -14.10 14.37
CA ARG A 36 6.14 -12.87 13.73
C ARG A 36 7.27 -12.15 12.99
N GLU A 37 8.47 -12.20 13.51
CA GLU A 37 9.65 -11.60 12.91
C GLU A 37 10.05 -12.31 11.61
N ASP A 38 10.03 -13.64 11.58
CA ASP A 38 10.25 -14.40 10.35
C ASP A 38 9.21 -14.03 9.28
N TYR A 39 7.95 -13.88 9.69
CA TYR A 39 6.90 -13.51 8.76
C TYR A 39 7.07 -12.08 8.23
N ARG A 40 7.44 -11.12 9.10
CA ARG A 40 7.75 -9.75 8.68
C ARG A 40 8.90 -9.71 7.67
N SER A 41 9.92 -10.54 7.83
CA SER A 41 11.08 -10.55 6.94
C SER A 41 10.74 -10.87 5.48
N TYR A 42 9.61 -11.52 5.20
CA TYR A 42 9.15 -11.75 3.82
C TYR A 42 8.80 -10.45 3.08
N PHE A 43 8.51 -9.38 3.81
CA PHE A 43 8.18 -8.06 3.28
C PHE A 43 9.39 -7.11 3.23
N ASP A 44 10.60 -7.58 3.52
CA ASP A 44 11.84 -6.82 3.30
C ASP A 44 12.18 -6.65 1.81
N GLY A 45 11.56 -7.47 0.96
CA GLY A 45 11.68 -7.44 -0.49
C GLY A 45 10.36 -7.74 -1.19
N ASN A 46 10.43 -8.27 -2.41
CA ASN A 46 9.23 -8.69 -3.13
C ASN A 46 8.66 -9.97 -2.50
N LEU A 47 7.48 -9.90 -1.89
CA LEU A 47 6.79 -10.99 -1.20
C LEU A 47 6.72 -12.28 -2.02
N PHE A 48 6.46 -12.20 -3.33
CA PHE A 48 6.34 -13.38 -4.19
C PHE A 48 7.67 -14.09 -4.42
N LYS A 49 8.80 -13.40 -4.23
CA LYS A 49 10.13 -13.99 -4.30
C LYS A 49 10.57 -14.55 -2.93
N THR A 50 10.23 -13.87 -1.85
CA THR A 50 10.71 -14.18 -0.49
C THR A 50 9.90 -15.24 0.22
N ALA A 51 8.58 -15.29 0.02
CA ALA A 51 7.68 -16.18 0.79
C ALA A 51 7.82 -17.68 0.48
N GLY A 52 8.41 -18.06 -0.66
CA GLY A 52 8.77 -19.46 -0.98
C GLY A 52 7.61 -20.47 -0.91
N ARG A 53 6.38 -20.05 -1.22
CA ARG A 53 5.20 -20.93 -1.21
C ARG A 53 5.09 -21.68 -2.53
N ASN A 54 4.80 -22.99 -2.46
CA ASN A 54 4.36 -23.73 -3.64
C ASN A 54 2.94 -23.29 -4.06
N LYS A 55 2.53 -23.66 -5.28
CA LYS A 55 1.24 -23.24 -5.84
C LYS A 55 0.04 -23.68 -4.99
N GLU A 56 0.04 -24.93 -4.51
CA GLU A 56 -1.06 -25.50 -3.70
C GLU A 56 -1.21 -24.75 -2.37
N GLY A 57 -0.10 -24.53 -1.64
CA GLY A 57 -0.09 -23.78 -0.38
C GLY A 57 -0.52 -22.32 -0.57
N TYR A 58 -0.21 -21.73 -1.71
CA TYR A 58 -0.66 -20.38 -2.04
C TYR A 58 -2.18 -20.30 -2.29
N GLU A 59 -2.76 -21.26 -3.03
CA GLU A 59 -4.21 -21.28 -3.27
C GLU A 59 -4.99 -21.54 -1.98
N LYS A 60 -4.57 -22.49 -1.15
CA LYS A 60 -5.19 -22.73 0.17
C LYS A 60 -5.10 -21.50 1.09
N PHE A 61 -3.97 -20.80 1.07
CA PHE A 61 -3.83 -19.55 1.81
C PHE A 61 -4.87 -18.52 1.36
N LYS A 62 -5.04 -18.32 0.06
CA LYS A 62 -6.00 -17.37 -0.53
C LYS A 62 -7.46 -17.72 -0.22
N GLU A 63 -7.81 -19.01 -0.21
CA GLU A 63 -9.16 -19.45 0.17
C GLU A 63 -9.50 -19.06 1.62
N ILE A 64 -8.58 -19.33 2.57
CA ILE A 64 -8.78 -18.96 3.96
C ILE A 64 -8.83 -17.43 4.12
N GLU A 65 -7.92 -16.73 3.46
CA GLU A 65 -7.87 -15.26 3.48
C GLU A 65 -9.18 -14.65 2.98
N PHE A 66 -9.74 -15.17 1.89
CA PHE A 66 -11.01 -14.70 1.32
C PHE A 66 -12.17 -14.82 2.31
N GLU A 67 -12.28 -15.93 3.04
CA GLU A 67 -13.33 -16.09 4.06
C GLU A 67 -13.20 -15.05 5.18
N LEU A 68 -11.98 -14.76 5.61
CA LEU A 68 -11.72 -13.78 6.67
C LEU A 68 -11.96 -12.34 6.19
N PHE A 69 -11.74 -12.04 4.92
CA PHE A 69 -11.98 -10.70 4.35
C PHE A 69 -13.45 -10.28 4.34
N LYS A 70 -14.39 -11.24 4.40
CA LYS A 70 -15.84 -10.96 4.44
C LYS A 70 -16.24 -10.12 5.66
N GLU A 71 -15.53 -10.28 6.77
CA GLU A 71 -15.85 -9.65 8.06
C GLU A 71 -15.11 -8.31 8.30
N LEU A 72 -14.15 -7.96 7.42
CA LEU A 72 -13.34 -6.77 7.62
C LEU A 72 -14.15 -5.50 7.39
N LYS A 73 -13.99 -4.52 8.30
CA LYS A 73 -14.68 -3.23 8.24
C LYS A 73 -13.69 -2.09 8.03
N LEU A 74 -14.00 -1.21 7.09
CA LEU A 74 -13.25 0.01 6.85
C LEU A 74 -13.43 0.98 8.02
N GLU A 75 -12.33 1.36 8.66
CA GLU A 75 -12.34 2.32 9.75
C GLU A 75 -12.87 3.68 9.32
N LYS A 76 -13.70 4.30 10.17
CA LYS A 76 -14.35 5.59 9.88
C LYS A 76 -13.35 6.71 9.60
N ASN A 77 -12.21 6.73 10.31
CA ASN A 77 -11.18 7.73 10.11
C ASN A 77 -10.49 7.56 8.75
N ILE A 78 -10.12 6.33 8.38
CA ILE A 78 -9.52 6.01 7.09
C ILE A 78 -10.46 6.38 5.95
N ARG A 79 -11.74 6.00 6.04
CA ARG A 79 -12.78 6.40 5.08
C ARG A 79 -12.79 7.91 4.87
N LYS A 80 -12.90 8.69 5.97
CA LYS A 80 -12.97 10.16 5.92
C LYS A 80 -11.74 10.78 5.23
N VAL A 81 -10.56 10.26 5.52
CA VAL A 81 -9.31 10.76 4.91
C VAL A 81 -9.28 10.42 3.41
N LEU A 82 -9.61 9.20 3.02
CA LEU A 82 -9.65 8.79 1.61
C LEU A 82 -10.68 9.62 0.82
N GLU A 83 -11.89 9.84 1.36
CA GLU A 83 -12.90 10.71 0.76
C GLU A 83 -12.42 12.16 0.62
N LYS A 84 -11.64 12.67 1.58
CA LYS A 84 -11.05 14.00 1.49
C LYS A 84 -9.99 14.08 0.39
N LEU A 85 -9.11 13.08 0.31
CA LEU A 85 -8.04 13.02 -0.70
C LEU A 85 -8.60 12.85 -2.11
N SER A 86 -9.64 12.02 -2.29
CA SER A 86 -10.24 11.77 -3.62
C SER A 86 -10.87 13.00 -4.28
N LYS A 87 -11.17 14.06 -3.50
CA LYS A 87 -11.64 15.34 -4.04
C LYS A 87 -10.56 16.14 -4.76
N LYS A 88 -9.29 15.79 -4.56
CA LYS A 88 -8.16 16.57 -5.04
C LYS A 88 -7.14 15.77 -5.85
N TYR A 89 -7.05 14.47 -5.61
CA TYR A 89 -6.10 13.57 -6.22
C TYR A 89 -6.79 12.35 -6.82
N ASP A 90 -6.22 11.80 -7.87
CA ASP A 90 -6.56 10.45 -8.31
C ASP A 90 -6.00 9.45 -7.30
N LEU A 91 -6.86 8.58 -6.76
CA LEU A 91 -6.43 7.55 -5.81
C LEU A 91 -6.32 6.20 -6.50
N TYR A 92 -5.27 5.46 -6.17
CA TYR A 92 -4.97 4.14 -6.70
C TYR A 92 -4.58 3.19 -5.59
N ILE A 93 -4.76 1.89 -5.83
CA ILE A 93 -4.20 0.83 -4.99
C ILE A 93 -3.19 0.03 -5.79
N ILE A 94 -2.03 -0.23 -5.19
CA ILE A 94 -1.05 -1.22 -5.66
C ILE A 94 -0.80 -2.19 -4.51
N SER A 95 -1.39 -3.40 -4.60
CA SER A 95 -1.33 -4.41 -3.53
C SER A 95 -0.82 -5.76 -4.03
N SER A 96 -0.26 -6.55 -3.12
CA SER A 96 0.08 -7.96 -3.33
C SER A 96 -1.11 -8.90 -3.06
N ASN A 97 -2.23 -8.37 -2.59
CA ASN A 97 -3.47 -9.10 -2.37
C ASN A 97 -4.21 -9.38 -3.69
N SER A 98 -5.18 -10.30 -3.67
CA SER A 98 -5.99 -10.64 -4.83
C SER A 98 -7.03 -9.55 -5.13
N ILE A 99 -7.34 -9.35 -6.39
CA ILE A 99 -8.41 -8.42 -6.79
C ILE A 99 -9.76 -8.82 -6.20
N LYS A 100 -10.00 -10.14 -6.05
CA LYS A 100 -11.21 -10.70 -5.45
C LYS A 100 -11.40 -10.25 -4.00
N ASN A 101 -10.33 -10.31 -3.18
CA ASN A 101 -10.38 -9.88 -1.79
C ASN A 101 -10.60 -8.36 -1.68
N LEU A 102 -9.90 -7.58 -2.48
CA LEU A 102 -9.99 -6.13 -2.46
C LEU A 102 -11.38 -5.64 -2.89
N ASN A 103 -11.95 -6.19 -3.96
CA ASN A 103 -13.29 -5.87 -4.39
C ASN A 103 -14.32 -6.23 -3.31
N LEU A 104 -14.25 -7.45 -2.76
CA LEU A 104 -15.13 -7.88 -1.68
C LEU A 104 -15.08 -6.92 -0.48
N TYR A 105 -13.87 -6.52 -0.06
CA TYR A 105 -13.68 -5.57 1.03
C TYR A 105 -14.37 -4.24 0.75
N PHE A 106 -14.14 -3.63 -0.42
CA PHE A 106 -14.73 -2.34 -0.76
C PHE A 106 -16.25 -2.42 -0.99
N GLU A 107 -16.76 -3.49 -1.58
CA GLU A 107 -18.20 -3.75 -1.76
C GLU A 107 -18.91 -3.88 -0.40
N ASN A 108 -18.40 -4.72 0.52
CA ASN A 108 -18.96 -4.92 1.85
C ASN A 108 -18.94 -3.66 2.72
N ASN A 109 -18.06 -2.73 2.40
CA ASN A 109 -17.94 -1.45 3.09
C ASN A 109 -18.63 -0.29 2.35
N ASN A 110 -19.33 -0.52 1.24
CA ASN A 110 -19.95 0.53 0.40
C ASN A 110 -18.94 1.64 0.06
N PHE A 111 -17.75 1.26 -0.50
CA PHE A 111 -16.63 2.16 -0.75
C PHE A 111 -15.94 1.91 -2.11
N THR A 112 -16.72 1.58 -3.13
CA THR A 112 -16.22 1.10 -4.44
C THR A 112 -15.71 2.19 -5.38
N ASN A 113 -16.16 3.45 -5.26
CA ASN A 113 -15.94 4.49 -6.28
C ASN A 113 -14.86 5.53 -5.89
N VAL A 114 -14.00 5.22 -4.94
CA VAL A 114 -12.98 6.16 -4.43
C VAL A 114 -11.65 5.97 -5.14
N PHE A 115 -11.33 4.75 -5.52
CA PHE A 115 -10.09 4.43 -6.24
C PHE A 115 -10.35 4.36 -7.74
N LYS A 116 -9.52 5.06 -8.52
CA LYS A 116 -9.59 5.07 -9.98
C LYS A 116 -9.21 3.72 -10.59
N GLU A 117 -8.27 3.02 -9.94
CA GLU A 117 -7.89 1.65 -10.29
C GLU A 117 -7.24 0.93 -9.09
N ILE A 118 -7.40 -0.39 -9.09
CA ILE A 118 -6.75 -1.33 -8.16
C ILE A 118 -5.86 -2.27 -8.97
N LEU A 119 -4.54 -2.16 -8.79
CA LEU A 119 -3.56 -3.05 -9.38
C LEU A 119 -3.19 -4.14 -8.35
N ALA A 120 -3.85 -5.28 -8.44
CA ALA A 120 -3.76 -6.39 -7.51
C ALA A 120 -2.66 -7.41 -7.90
N ALA A 121 -2.62 -8.55 -7.22
CA ALA A 121 -1.69 -9.64 -7.49
C ALA A 121 -1.81 -10.20 -8.92
N GLU A 122 -3.01 -10.17 -9.49
CA GLU A 122 -3.29 -10.64 -10.85
C GLU A 122 -2.75 -9.70 -11.92
N THR A 123 -2.62 -8.40 -11.63
CA THR A 123 -2.03 -7.43 -12.57
C THR A 123 -0.56 -7.74 -12.82
N HIS A 124 0.22 -7.88 -11.76
CA HIS A 124 1.63 -8.30 -11.80
C HIS A 124 2.13 -8.66 -10.40
N LYS A 125 3.15 -9.53 -10.28
CA LYS A 125 3.73 -9.94 -8.99
C LYS A 125 4.72 -8.93 -8.40
N SER A 126 5.17 -7.95 -9.17
CA SER A 126 6.05 -6.87 -8.73
C SER A 126 5.29 -5.55 -8.66
N LYS A 127 5.37 -4.85 -7.52
CA LYS A 127 4.79 -3.50 -7.37
C LYS A 127 5.52 -2.49 -8.25
N THR A 128 6.82 -2.65 -8.48
CA THR A 128 7.62 -1.85 -9.43
C THR A 128 7.00 -1.91 -10.85
N GLU A 129 6.65 -3.11 -11.33
CA GLU A 129 6.01 -3.26 -12.64
C GLU A 129 4.58 -2.70 -12.66
N LYS A 130 3.83 -2.80 -11.56
CA LYS A 130 2.51 -2.18 -11.44
C LYS A 130 2.60 -0.65 -11.53
N PHE A 131 3.63 -0.03 -10.95
CA PHE A 131 3.89 1.40 -11.14
C PHE A 131 4.13 1.77 -12.60
N LYS A 132 4.94 1.00 -13.33
CA LYS A 132 5.17 1.23 -14.77
C LYS A 132 3.89 1.11 -15.59
N ILE A 133 3.03 0.13 -15.27
CA ILE A 133 1.70 -0.02 -15.88
C ILE A 133 0.84 1.21 -15.59
N LEU A 134 0.80 1.66 -14.32
CA LEU A 134 0.06 2.84 -13.89
C LEU A 134 0.50 4.10 -14.64
N PHE A 135 1.82 4.36 -14.70
CA PHE A 135 2.39 5.52 -15.39
C PHE A 135 2.00 5.54 -16.87
N LYS A 136 2.14 4.38 -17.54
CA LYS A 136 1.77 4.27 -18.96
C LYS A 136 0.29 4.51 -19.21
N LYS A 137 -0.57 3.91 -18.39
CA LYS A 137 -2.03 3.94 -18.56
C LYS A 137 -2.63 5.32 -18.29
N TYR A 138 -2.12 6.03 -17.30
CA TYR A 138 -2.67 7.30 -16.82
C TYR A 138 -1.79 8.52 -17.13
N HIS A 139 -0.73 8.32 -17.94
CA HIS A 139 0.24 9.37 -18.31
C HIS A 139 0.86 10.09 -17.10
N LEU A 140 1.06 9.34 -16.00
CA LEU A 140 1.67 9.85 -14.79
C LEU A 140 3.19 9.78 -14.86
N THR A 141 3.85 10.68 -14.11
CA THR A 141 5.30 10.60 -13.87
C THR A 141 5.58 10.17 -12.44
N PRO A 142 6.76 9.59 -12.13
CA PRO A 142 7.11 9.25 -10.76
C PRO A 142 7.00 10.42 -9.79
N GLU A 143 7.38 11.63 -10.24
CA GLU A 143 7.35 12.85 -9.43
C GLU A 143 5.94 13.37 -9.16
N SER A 144 4.95 12.99 -9.98
CA SER A 144 3.53 13.32 -9.79
C SER A 144 2.80 12.33 -8.89
N CYS A 145 3.48 11.24 -8.49
CA CYS A 145 2.93 10.19 -7.65
C CYS A 145 3.52 10.21 -6.23
N LEU A 146 2.70 9.79 -5.27
CA LEU A 146 3.12 9.54 -3.90
C LEU A 146 2.60 8.17 -3.47
N PHE A 147 3.46 7.33 -2.87
CA PHE A 147 3.08 6.00 -2.41
C PHE A 147 2.99 5.94 -0.89
N VAL A 148 1.89 5.41 -0.37
CA VAL A 148 1.67 5.17 1.06
C VAL A 148 1.80 3.67 1.31
N THR A 149 2.76 3.26 2.13
CA THR A 149 3.10 1.85 2.39
C THR A 149 3.62 1.65 3.80
N ASP A 150 3.69 0.41 4.26
CA ASP A 150 4.11 0.02 5.59
C ASP A 150 5.26 -1.00 5.60
N THR A 151 5.84 -1.34 4.42
CA THR A 151 6.91 -2.32 4.32
C THR A 151 8.18 -1.79 3.67
N LEU A 152 9.33 -2.34 4.08
CA LEU A 152 10.64 -2.00 3.52
C LEU A 152 10.71 -2.35 2.02
N GLY A 153 10.25 -3.54 1.65
CA GLY A 153 10.30 -4.00 0.26
C GLY A 153 9.55 -3.08 -0.70
N ASP A 154 8.44 -2.51 -0.25
CA ASP A 154 7.65 -1.57 -1.03
C ASP A 154 8.33 -0.21 -1.18
N ILE A 155 8.95 0.29 -0.09
CA ILE A 155 9.73 1.53 -0.15
C ILE A 155 10.87 1.38 -1.15
N LEU A 156 11.60 0.25 -1.11
CA LEU A 156 12.69 -0.04 -2.05
C LEU A 156 12.17 -0.13 -3.50
N GLY A 157 11.03 -0.82 -3.71
CA GLY A 157 10.40 -0.91 -5.04
C GLY A 157 9.91 0.45 -5.57
N ALA A 158 9.40 1.33 -4.71
CA ALA A 158 9.02 2.70 -5.08
C ALA A 158 10.26 3.53 -5.47
N ASN A 159 11.36 3.40 -4.73
CA ASN A 159 12.62 4.07 -5.03
C ASN A 159 13.18 3.65 -6.40
N GLU A 160 13.08 2.36 -6.78
CA GLU A 160 13.52 1.86 -8.09
C GLU A 160 12.83 2.58 -9.27
N VAL A 161 11.60 3.02 -9.09
CA VAL A 161 10.83 3.75 -10.12
C VAL A 161 10.76 5.26 -9.85
N GLY A 162 11.49 5.78 -8.87
CA GLY A 162 11.58 7.21 -8.56
C GLY A 162 10.36 7.80 -7.83
N VAL A 163 9.48 6.96 -7.27
CA VAL A 163 8.29 7.39 -6.50
C VAL A 163 8.66 7.65 -5.05
N LYS A 164 8.29 8.80 -4.52
CA LYS A 164 8.42 9.10 -3.10
C LYS A 164 7.41 8.31 -2.28
N SER A 165 7.84 7.76 -1.13
CA SER A 165 6.96 7.02 -0.23
C SER A 165 6.75 7.71 1.12
N ILE A 166 5.52 7.63 1.64
CA ILE A 166 5.18 7.86 3.05
C ILE A 166 5.09 6.49 3.70
N ALA A 167 5.96 6.22 4.67
CA ALA A 167 5.99 4.95 5.38
C ALA A 167 5.16 5.01 6.67
N CYS A 168 4.34 3.99 6.90
CA CYS A 168 3.40 3.90 8.02
C CYS A 168 3.92 2.91 9.07
N THR A 169 4.04 3.33 10.35
CA THR A 169 4.47 2.46 11.45
C THR A 169 3.33 1.73 12.15
N PHE A 170 2.11 1.92 11.68
CA PHE A 170 0.91 1.24 12.20
C PHE A 170 0.57 -0.04 11.42
N GLY A 171 1.40 -0.42 10.43
CA GLY A 171 1.29 -1.65 9.67
C GLY A 171 2.32 -2.71 10.08
N PHE A 172 2.87 -3.42 9.10
CA PHE A 172 3.71 -4.62 9.31
C PHE A 172 5.09 -4.32 9.89
N HIS A 173 5.74 -3.24 9.43
CA HIS A 173 7.12 -2.94 9.81
C HIS A 173 7.23 -1.79 10.80
N GLU A 174 8.11 -1.98 11.78
CA GLU A 174 8.48 -0.95 12.74
C GLU A 174 9.38 0.13 12.10
N ARG A 175 9.43 1.30 12.74
CA ARG A 175 10.18 2.48 12.27
C ARG A 175 11.61 2.17 11.82
N LYS A 176 12.39 1.43 12.65
CA LYS A 176 13.81 1.14 12.39
C LYS A 176 14.01 0.35 11.09
N ARG A 177 13.06 -0.52 10.73
CA ARG A 177 13.10 -1.29 9.48
C ARG A 177 12.74 -0.40 8.29
N LEU A 178 11.70 0.44 8.41
CA LEU A 178 11.26 1.36 7.38
C LEU A 178 12.33 2.42 7.04
N GLU A 179 13.09 2.91 8.03
CA GLU A 179 14.18 3.88 7.84
C GLU A 179 15.26 3.37 6.87
N LYS A 180 15.50 2.06 6.78
CA LYS A 180 16.45 1.46 5.83
C LYS A 180 16.09 1.71 4.37
N GLY A 181 14.80 1.91 4.06
CA GLY A 181 14.30 2.21 2.72
C GLY A 181 14.41 3.69 2.34
N ASN A 182 14.80 4.57 3.27
CA ASN A 182 14.88 6.02 3.07
C ASN A 182 13.57 6.63 2.50
N PRO A 183 12.40 6.43 3.15
CA PRO A 183 11.15 7.03 2.70
C PRO A 183 11.18 8.55 2.84
N TYR A 184 10.34 9.26 2.07
CA TYR A 184 10.18 10.72 2.19
C TYR A 184 9.77 11.14 3.59
N LYS A 185 8.86 10.39 4.23
CA LYS A 185 8.36 10.64 5.60
C LYS A 185 7.95 9.33 6.24
N ILE A 186 8.11 9.25 7.57
CA ILE A 186 7.55 8.15 8.39
C ILE A 186 6.49 8.74 9.31
N VAL A 187 5.29 8.14 9.32
CA VAL A 187 4.12 8.57 10.10
C VAL A 187 3.58 7.43 10.96
N SER A 188 2.87 7.78 12.04
CA SER A 188 2.31 6.80 12.99
C SER A 188 0.78 6.76 13.00
N SER A 189 0.13 7.46 12.08
CA SER A 189 -1.33 7.45 11.94
C SER A 189 -1.76 7.82 10.53
N PHE A 190 -2.98 7.48 10.16
CA PHE A 190 -3.55 7.84 8.87
C PHE A 190 -3.78 9.36 8.73
N ASP A 191 -4.04 10.07 9.85
CA ASP A 191 -4.06 11.54 9.89
C ASP A 191 -2.68 12.13 9.57
N GLY A 192 -1.60 11.46 10.01
CA GLY A 192 -0.24 11.82 9.65
C GLY A 192 0.05 11.70 8.15
N VAL A 193 -0.55 10.72 7.47
CA VAL A 193 -0.51 10.60 6.00
C VAL A 193 -1.15 11.83 5.36
N LEU A 194 -2.40 12.16 5.75
CA LEU A 194 -3.12 13.33 5.23
C LEU A 194 -2.31 14.62 5.41
N LYS A 195 -1.83 14.87 6.64
CA LYS A 195 -1.03 16.06 6.96
C LYS A 195 0.23 16.16 6.10
N THR A 196 0.93 15.03 5.88
CA THR A 196 2.16 15.01 5.06
C THR A 196 1.85 15.37 3.60
N ILE A 197 0.75 14.84 3.04
CA ILE A 197 0.32 15.14 1.67
C ILE A 197 -0.02 16.64 1.53
N GLU A 198 -0.77 17.20 2.49
CA GLU A 198 -1.13 18.62 2.50
C GLU A 198 0.11 19.53 2.62
N GLU A 199 1.08 19.17 3.44
CA GLU A 199 2.35 19.91 3.60
C GLU A 199 3.19 19.89 2.29
N MET A 200 3.18 18.78 1.55
CA MET A 200 3.88 18.69 0.26
C MET A 200 3.27 19.63 -0.78
N ASP A 201 1.95 19.69 -0.85
CA ASP A 201 1.24 20.58 -1.76
C ASP A 201 1.49 22.07 -1.47
N LEU A 202 1.50 22.45 -0.19
CA LEU A 202 1.77 23.83 0.20
C LEU A 202 3.18 24.27 -0.25
N LYS A 203 4.17 23.39 -0.13
CA LYS A 203 5.54 23.66 -0.60
C LYS A 203 5.59 23.88 -2.11
N VAL A 204 4.91 23.05 -2.89
CA VAL A 204 4.86 23.17 -4.36
C VAL A 204 4.23 24.50 -4.79
N ASN A 205 3.12 24.90 -4.14
CA ASN A 205 2.43 26.15 -4.45
C ASN A 205 3.25 27.40 -4.06
N PHE A 206 3.96 27.35 -2.95
CA PHE A 206 4.84 28.46 -2.49
C PHE A 206 5.96 28.75 -3.50
N PHE A 207 6.57 27.72 -4.09
CA PHE A 207 7.62 27.89 -5.09
C PHE A 207 7.10 28.33 -6.47
N LYS A 208 5.82 28.07 -6.79
CA LYS A 208 5.18 28.57 -8.05
C LYS A 208 4.86 30.05 -8.00
N ASN A 209 4.46 30.58 -6.83
CA ASN A 209 4.09 31.97 -6.67
C ASN A 209 5.29 32.93 -6.52
N LYS A 210 6.52 32.41 -6.49
CA LYS A 210 7.76 33.21 -6.45
C LYS A 210 8.45 33.36 -7.81
N LYS A 211 7.82 32.90 -8.88
CA LYS A 211 8.26 33.09 -10.28
C LYS A 211 7.28 33.99 -11.00
#